data_3d39e0d0e41807c941d5d53b4280d0c0
#
_entry.id   3d39e0d0e41807c941d5d53b4280d0c0
#
_cell.length_a   1.000
_cell.length_b   1.000
_cell.length_c   1.000
_cell.angle_alpha   90.00
_cell.angle_beta   90.00
_cell.angle_gamma   90.00
#
_symmetry.space_group_name_H-M   'P 1'
#
loop_
_entity.id
_entity.type
_entity.pdbx_description
1 polymer ?
#
loop_
_entity_poly.entity_id
_entity_poly.type
_entity_poly.pdbx_seq_one_letter_code
_entity_poly.pdbx_strand_id
1 'polypeptide(L)'
;MIETERLTLRPWEEADRAPLAAMHADQEVMADYGGVLSRAGSDAKFDRYLAAWREHGFSRWSLSTRDGAFVGYVGVMPIRPDHPAAPNVEVGWRLVRRAWGQGYASEAARASLADGFRRHGWDEVLSYTAPDNLRSQAVMARLGLAREPHRDFTADYDGRPWSSWVWVARPEMFPVAG
;
A
#
# COMPACT_ATOMS: atom_id res chain seq x y z
N MET A 1 -5.74 11.64 -9.95
CA MET A 1 -4.71 12.31 -9.12
C MET A 1 -5.39 12.82 -7.87
N ILE A 2 -4.74 12.67 -6.72
CA ILE A 2 -5.20 13.16 -5.41
C ILE A 2 -4.10 14.04 -4.85
N GLU A 3 -4.46 15.23 -4.39
CA GLU A 3 -3.57 16.14 -3.68
C GLU A 3 -3.96 16.21 -2.21
N THR A 4 -2.97 16.10 -1.34
CA THR A 4 -3.13 16.29 0.11
C THR A 4 -2.37 17.54 0.56
N GLU A 5 -2.30 17.79 1.86
CA GLU A 5 -1.55 18.93 2.39
C GLU A 5 -0.08 18.93 1.94
N ARG A 6 0.57 17.75 1.95
CA ARG A 6 2.01 17.63 1.71
C ARG A 6 2.39 16.75 0.52
N LEU A 7 1.43 16.01 -0.05
CA LEU A 7 1.70 14.93 -0.99
C LEU A 7 0.85 15.03 -2.25
N THR A 8 1.38 14.44 -3.31
CA THR A 8 0.66 14.17 -4.55
C THR A 8 0.64 12.66 -4.80
N LEU A 9 -0.56 12.11 -5.01
CA LEU A 9 -0.81 10.73 -5.39
C LEU A 9 -1.26 10.72 -6.84
N ARG A 10 -0.49 10.08 -7.73
CA ARG A 10 -0.84 9.99 -9.14
C ARG A 10 -0.64 8.57 -9.68
N PRO A 11 -1.28 8.21 -10.80
CA PRO A 11 -0.92 7.00 -11.52
C PRO A 11 0.57 6.99 -11.87
N TRP A 12 1.10 5.78 -12.06
CA TRP A 12 2.50 5.57 -12.41
C TRP A 12 2.83 6.09 -13.80
N GLU A 13 4.00 6.69 -13.95
CA GLU A 13 4.62 7.10 -15.20
C GLU A 13 5.94 6.37 -15.39
N GLU A 14 6.42 6.25 -16.62
CA GLU A 14 7.66 5.51 -16.91
C GLU A 14 8.88 6.08 -16.14
N ALA A 15 8.87 7.38 -15.87
CA ALA A 15 9.90 8.05 -15.06
C ALA A 15 9.99 7.53 -13.61
N ASP A 16 8.93 6.92 -13.08
CA ASP A 16 8.90 6.38 -11.71
C ASP A 16 9.60 5.02 -11.61
N ARG A 17 9.85 4.34 -12.72
CA ARG A 17 10.45 3.01 -12.74
C ARG A 17 11.82 2.98 -12.06
N ALA A 18 12.66 3.97 -12.33
CA ALA A 18 13.99 4.05 -11.74
C ALA A 18 13.97 4.36 -10.22
N PRO A 19 13.25 5.39 -9.73
CA PRO A 19 13.13 5.61 -8.29
C PRO A 19 12.44 4.47 -7.53
N LEU A 20 11.46 3.78 -8.12
CA LEU A 20 10.86 2.59 -7.53
C LEU A 20 11.89 1.46 -7.38
N ALA A 21 12.70 1.21 -8.41
CA ALA A 21 13.75 0.19 -8.36
C ALA A 21 14.82 0.52 -7.32
N ALA A 22 15.21 1.78 -7.19
CA ALA A 22 16.13 2.23 -6.15
C ALA A 22 15.55 1.99 -4.74
N MET A 23 14.27 2.26 -4.53
CA MET A 23 13.58 1.98 -3.26
C MET A 23 13.52 0.47 -2.96
N HIS A 24 13.27 -0.37 -3.96
CA HIS A 24 13.22 -1.82 -3.81
C HIS A 24 14.60 -2.47 -3.63
N ALA A 25 15.69 -1.76 -3.93
CA ALA A 25 17.07 -2.18 -3.67
C ALA A 25 17.58 -1.80 -2.28
N ASP A 26 16.83 -1.00 -1.52
CA ASP A 26 17.18 -0.58 -0.17
C ASP A 26 16.85 -1.69 0.85
N GLN A 27 17.86 -2.20 1.55
CA GLN A 27 17.73 -3.29 2.51
C GLN A 27 16.81 -2.94 3.70
N GLU A 28 16.90 -1.71 4.21
CA GLU A 28 16.07 -1.29 5.33
C GLU A 28 14.60 -1.14 4.91
N VAL A 29 14.37 -0.62 3.71
CA VAL A 29 13.02 -0.45 3.15
C VAL A 29 12.36 -1.80 2.88
N MET A 30 13.14 -2.81 2.48
CA MET A 30 12.64 -4.11 2.07
C MET A 30 12.79 -5.20 3.14
N ALA A 31 13.22 -4.86 4.36
CA ALA A 31 13.46 -5.82 5.43
C ALA A 31 12.23 -6.68 5.78
N ASP A 32 11.03 -6.09 5.73
CA ASP A 32 9.74 -6.77 6.00
C ASP A 32 9.15 -7.50 4.78
N TYR A 33 9.82 -7.44 3.64
CA TYR A 33 9.37 -8.05 2.38
C TYR A 33 10.10 -9.37 2.04
N GLY A 34 10.97 -9.82 2.91
CA GLY A 34 11.82 -10.98 2.66
C GLY A 34 13.14 -10.66 1.94
N GLY A 35 13.46 -9.36 1.76
CA GLY A 35 14.70 -8.86 1.17
C GLY A 35 14.47 -7.97 -0.04
N VAL A 36 15.57 -7.46 -0.58
CA VAL A 36 15.59 -6.56 -1.74
C VAL A 36 15.13 -7.25 -3.02
N LEU A 37 14.59 -6.48 -3.93
CA LEU A 37 14.24 -6.97 -5.27
C LEU A 37 15.37 -6.66 -6.26
N SER A 38 15.56 -7.56 -7.20
CA SER A 38 16.33 -7.27 -8.40
C SER A 38 15.64 -6.19 -9.25
N ARG A 39 16.36 -5.60 -10.19
CA ARG A 39 15.77 -4.66 -11.15
C ARG A 39 14.58 -5.30 -11.87
N ALA A 40 14.71 -6.51 -12.36
CA ALA A 40 13.63 -7.23 -13.04
C ALA A 40 12.42 -7.47 -12.12
N GLY A 41 12.64 -7.83 -10.85
CA GLY A 41 11.57 -7.98 -9.87
C GLY A 41 10.84 -6.68 -9.57
N SER A 42 11.57 -5.56 -9.52
CA SER A 42 10.97 -4.24 -9.36
C SER A 42 10.15 -3.82 -10.59
N ASP A 43 10.69 -4.05 -11.79
CA ASP A 43 10.00 -3.77 -13.05
C ASP A 43 8.70 -4.58 -13.18
N ALA A 44 8.72 -5.87 -12.83
CA ALA A 44 7.52 -6.70 -12.80
C ALA A 44 6.45 -6.17 -11.84
N LYS A 45 6.85 -5.64 -10.67
CA LYS A 45 5.90 -4.97 -9.76
C LYS A 45 5.33 -3.69 -10.35
N PHE A 46 6.16 -2.89 -10.99
CA PHE A 46 5.74 -1.67 -11.67
C PHE A 46 4.68 -1.98 -12.74
N ASP A 47 4.96 -2.96 -13.60
CA ASP A 47 4.06 -3.38 -14.67
C ASP A 47 2.73 -3.92 -14.12
N ARG A 48 2.76 -4.64 -12.98
CA ARG A 48 1.56 -5.08 -12.29
C ARG A 48 0.72 -3.90 -11.76
N TYR A 49 1.34 -2.83 -11.26
CA TYR A 49 0.61 -1.64 -10.83
C TYR A 49 -0.05 -0.93 -12.02
N LEU A 50 0.63 -0.82 -13.15
CA LEU A 50 0.06 -0.28 -14.38
C LEU A 50 -1.09 -1.14 -14.92
N ALA A 51 -0.93 -2.47 -14.91
CA ALA A 51 -1.97 -3.40 -15.35
C ALA A 51 -3.23 -3.26 -14.48
N ALA A 52 -3.07 -3.23 -13.15
CA ALA A 52 -4.20 -3.06 -12.24
C ALA A 52 -4.95 -1.74 -12.47
N TRP A 53 -4.25 -0.63 -12.77
CA TRP A 53 -4.90 0.62 -13.15
C TRP A 53 -5.75 0.51 -14.40
N ARG A 54 -5.28 -0.23 -15.42
CA ARG A 54 -6.01 -0.44 -16.68
C ARG A 54 -7.21 -1.36 -16.51
N GLU A 55 -7.05 -2.40 -15.72
CA GLU A 55 -8.05 -3.47 -15.56
C GLU A 55 -9.15 -3.10 -14.56
N HIS A 56 -8.79 -2.48 -13.44
CA HIS A 56 -9.71 -2.26 -12.33
C HIS A 56 -10.04 -0.78 -12.08
N GLY A 57 -9.30 0.16 -12.68
CA GLY A 57 -9.47 1.60 -12.42
C GLY A 57 -8.89 2.06 -11.08
N PHE A 58 -8.17 1.18 -10.37
CA PHE A 58 -7.45 1.48 -9.13
C PHE A 58 -6.21 0.59 -8.97
N SER A 59 -5.21 1.10 -8.26
CA SER A 59 -3.96 0.40 -7.94
C SER A 59 -3.18 1.20 -6.89
N ARG A 60 -1.94 0.80 -6.61
CA ARG A 60 -0.99 1.67 -5.90
C ARG A 60 -0.79 2.95 -6.67
N TRP A 61 -0.80 4.08 -5.98
CA TRP A 61 -0.41 5.39 -6.48
C TRP A 61 1.10 5.57 -6.36
N SER A 62 1.73 6.19 -7.33
CA SER A 62 3.04 6.80 -7.14
C SER A 62 2.89 8.01 -6.24
N LEU A 63 3.74 8.11 -5.22
CA LEU A 63 3.66 9.11 -4.17
C LEU A 63 4.87 10.05 -4.24
N SER A 64 4.62 11.34 -4.31
CA SER A 64 5.63 12.39 -4.23
C SER A 64 5.24 13.47 -3.23
N THR A 65 6.22 14.23 -2.76
CA THR A 65 5.99 15.51 -2.08
C THR A 65 5.48 16.56 -3.08
N ARG A 66 4.96 17.68 -2.58
CA ARG A 66 4.41 18.76 -3.43
C ARG A 66 5.45 19.40 -4.34
N ASP A 67 6.73 19.34 -4.01
CA ASP A 67 7.86 19.77 -4.84
C ASP A 67 8.34 18.70 -5.84
N GLY A 68 7.64 17.55 -5.91
CA GLY A 68 7.87 16.49 -6.88
C GLY A 68 8.87 15.40 -6.46
N ALA A 69 9.44 15.44 -5.27
CA ALA A 69 10.36 14.41 -4.82
C ALA A 69 9.62 13.07 -4.59
N PHE A 70 10.04 12.00 -5.26
CA PHE A 70 9.47 10.66 -5.07
C PHE A 70 9.68 10.17 -3.64
N VAL A 71 8.61 9.74 -2.98
CA VAL A 71 8.65 9.23 -1.59
C VAL A 71 8.16 7.80 -1.45
N GLY A 72 7.62 7.18 -2.49
CA GLY A 72 7.20 5.78 -2.44
C GLY A 72 5.88 5.52 -3.14
N TYR A 73 5.10 4.61 -2.57
CA TYR A 73 3.75 4.32 -3.04
C TYR A 73 2.76 4.05 -1.90
N VAL A 74 1.50 4.26 -2.20
CA VAL A 74 0.35 3.89 -1.36
C VAL A 74 -0.82 3.53 -2.26
N GLY A 75 -1.79 2.77 -1.78
CA GLY A 75 -3.05 2.58 -2.52
C GLY A 75 -3.71 1.25 -2.25
N VAL A 76 -4.86 1.07 -2.90
CA VAL A 76 -5.66 -0.15 -2.81
C VAL A 76 -5.40 -1.02 -4.04
N MET A 77 -5.29 -2.33 -3.85
CA MET A 77 -5.17 -3.31 -4.94
C MET A 77 -6.09 -4.50 -4.71
N PRO A 78 -6.55 -5.17 -5.78
CA PRO A 78 -7.18 -6.47 -5.63
C PRO A 78 -6.20 -7.47 -5.00
N ILE A 79 -6.69 -8.28 -4.10
CA ILE A 79 -5.95 -9.42 -3.57
C ILE A 79 -6.01 -10.55 -4.61
N ARG A 80 -4.87 -11.18 -4.87
CA ARG A 80 -4.79 -12.26 -5.86
C ARG A 80 -5.71 -13.43 -5.47
N PRO A 81 -6.34 -14.11 -6.43
CA PRO A 81 -7.31 -15.18 -6.14
C PRO A 81 -6.77 -16.35 -5.32
N ASP A 82 -5.46 -16.61 -5.42
CA ASP A 82 -4.75 -17.68 -4.70
C ASP A 82 -4.33 -17.29 -3.27
N HIS A 83 -4.60 -16.06 -2.84
CA HIS A 83 -4.21 -15.56 -1.53
C HIS A 83 -5.26 -15.88 -0.46
N PRO A 84 -4.87 -16.24 0.80
CA PRO A 84 -5.82 -16.60 1.86
C PRO A 84 -6.87 -15.54 2.19
N ALA A 85 -6.57 -14.26 1.94
CA ALA A 85 -7.48 -13.15 2.20
C ALA A 85 -8.39 -12.81 0.99
N ALA A 86 -8.33 -13.56 -0.11
CA ALA A 86 -9.24 -13.36 -1.26
C ALA A 86 -10.67 -13.85 -0.95
N PRO A 87 -11.68 -13.34 -1.66
CA PRO A 87 -11.66 -12.28 -2.66
C PRO A 87 -11.89 -10.90 -2.02
N ASN A 88 -10.88 -10.09 -1.86
CA ASN A 88 -10.97 -8.77 -1.24
C ASN A 88 -10.04 -7.78 -1.96
N VAL A 89 -10.08 -6.53 -1.53
CA VAL A 89 -9.10 -5.51 -1.86
C VAL A 89 -8.27 -5.17 -0.62
N GLU A 90 -7.01 -4.77 -0.83
CA GLU A 90 -6.12 -4.44 0.28
C GLU A 90 -5.44 -3.09 0.07
N VAL A 91 -5.30 -2.30 1.13
CA VAL A 91 -4.49 -1.10 1.16
C VAL A 91 -3.10 -1.41 1.70
N GLY A 92 -2.08 -0.90 1.02
CA GLY A 92 -0.70 -1.03 1.47
C GLY A 92 0.14 0.17 1.04
N TRP A 93 1.30 0.28 1.65
CA TRP A 93 2.26 1.38 1.46
C TRP A 93 3.69 0.90 1.56
N ARG A 94 4.59 1.61 0.91
CA ARG A 94 6.04 1.51 1.09
C ARG A 94 6.69 2.83 0.74
N LEU A 95 7.49 3.36 1.65
CA LEU A 95 8.15 4.64 1.49
C LEU A 95 9.67 4.48 1.53
N VAL A 96 10.36 5.35 0.80
CA VAL A 96 11.82 5.47 0.90
C VAL A 96 12.23 5.83 2.34
N ARG A 97 13.40 5.39 2.77
CA ARG A 97 13.87 5.54 4.16
C ARG A 97 13.80 6.99 4.67
N ARG A 98 14.18 7.96 3.86
CA ARG A 98 14.16 9.39 4.22
C ARG A 98 12.75 9.97 4.49
N ALA A 99 11.70 9.28 4.03
CA ALA A 99 10.30 9.71 4.19
C ALA A 99 9.62 9.10 5.44
N TRP A 100 10.34 8.27 6.21
CA TRP A 100 9.79 7.66 7.42
C TRP A 100 9.66 8.67 8.57
N GLY A 101 8.74 8.40 9.50
CA GLY A 101 8.53 9.24 10.69
C GLY A 101 7.77 10.54 10.43
N GLN A 102 7.51 10.90 9.17
CA GLN A 102 6.87 12.17 8.79
C GLN A 102 5.33 12.09 8.70
N GLY A 103 4.73 10.92 8.93
CA GLY A 103 3.28 10.74 8.82
C GLY A 103 2.76 10.57 7.39
N TYR A 104 3.62 10.59 6.38
CA TYR A 104 3.24 10.51 4.96
C TYR A 104 2.43 9.26 4.62
N ALA A 105 2.78 8.10 5.17
CA ALA A 105 2.01 6.87 4.94
C ALA A 105 0.56 6.99 5.42
N SER A 106 0.33 7.56 6.60
CA SER A 106 -1.01 7.75 7.15
C SER A 106 -1.81 8.78 6.35
N GLU A 107 -1.19 9.91 5.96
CA GLU A 107 -1.81 10.95 5.14
C GLU A 107 -2.26 10.41 3.79
N ALA A 108 -1.35 9.76 3.08
CA ALA A 108 -1.60 9.21 1.75
C ALA A 108 -2.61 8.04 1.79
N ALA A 109 -2.51 7.14 2.77
CA ALA A 109 -3.43 6.02 2.89
C ALA A 109 -4.85 6.49 3.22
N ARG A 110 -5.02 7.50 4.08
CA ARG A 110 -6.32 8.12 4.35
C ARG A 110 -6.95 8.67 3.08
N ALA A 111 -6.20 9.44 2.29
CA ALA A 111 -6.68 10.02 1.04
C ALA A 111 -7.02 8.93 0.01
N SER A 112 -6.19 7.91 -0.11
CA SER A 112 -6.43 6.79 -1.02
C SER A 112 -7.65 5.97 -0.63
N LEU A 113 -7.88 5.70 0.66
CA LEU A 113 -9.05 4.98 1.16
C LEU A 113 -10.33 5.78 0.94
N ALA A 114 -10.33 7.08 1.27
CA ALA A 114 -11.48 7.96 1.06
C ALA A 114 -11.88 8.03 -0.43
N ASP A 115 -10.91 8.18 -1.33
CA ASP A 115 -11.16 8.15 -2.79
C ASP A 115 -11.67 6.78 -3.24
N GLY A 116 -11.07 5.70 -2.73
CA GLY A 116 -11.45 4.33 -3.08
C GLY A 116 -12.89 4.00 -2.67
N PHE A 117 -13.26 4.24 -1.43
CA PHE A 117 -14.63 4.03 -0.95
C PHE A 117 -15.65 4.85 -1.75
N ARG A 118 -15.36 6.12 -2.00
CA ARG A 118 -16.25 7.00 -2.77
C ARG A 118 -16.46 6.52 -4.21
N ARG A 119 -15.39 6.04 -4.88
CA ARG A 119 -15.43 5.69 -6.31
C ARG A 119 -15.91 4.28 -6.58
N HIS A 120 -15.64 3.36 -5.70
CA HIS A 120 -15.86 1.93 -5.94
C HIS A 120 -16.93 1.32 -5.03
N GLY A 121 -17.38 2.03 -3.98
CA GLY A 121 -18.45 1.56 -3.10
C GLY A 121 -18.11 0.28 -2.34
N TRP A 122 -16.84 0.06 -2.00
CA TRP A 122 -16.44 -1.11 -1.22
C TRP A 122 -17.06 -1.06 0.18
N ASP A 123 -17.47 -2.20 0.69
CA ASP A 123 -17.94 -2.33 2.08
C ASP A 123 -16.77 -2.34 3.05
N GLU A 124 -15.62 -2.85 2.61
CA GLU A 124 -14.39 -2.90 3.40
C GLU A 124 -13.14 -2.94 2.52
N VAL A 125 -12.00 -2.57 3.11
CA VAL A 125 -10.65 -2.71 2.54
C VAL A 125 -9.75 -3.32 3.61
N LEU A 126 -9.04 -4.39 3.29
CA LEU A 126 -8.12 -5.02 4.22
C LEU A 126 -6.77 -4.29 4.24
N SER A 127 -6.08 -4.40 5.36
CA SER A 127 -4.65 -4.11 5.47
C SER A 127 -4.03 -5.17 6.36
N TYR A 128 -2.91 -5.73 5.96
CA TYR A 128 -2.29 -6.80 6.72
C TYR A 128 -0.76 -6.68 6.74
N THR A 129 -0.16 -7.15 7.82
CA THR A 129 1.29 -7.09 8.00
C THR A 129 1.76 -8.15 8.99
N ALA A 130 3.06 -8.43 8.98
CA ALA A 130 3.66 -9.33 9.96
C ALA A 130 3.50 -8.81 11.41
N PRO A 131 3.38 -9.72 12.40
CA PRO A 131 3.21 -9.35 13.82
C PRO A 131 4.31 -8.47 14.39
N ASP A 132 5.52 -8.53 13.85
CA ASP A 132 6.70 -7.76 14.27
C ASP A 132 6.86 -6.43 13.49
N ASN A 133 6.06 -6.18 12.46
CA ASN A 133 6.10 -4.92 11.72
C ASN A 133 5.34 -3.80 12.44
N LEU A 134 5.90 -3.33 13.55
CA LEU A 134 5.29 -2.29 14.40
C LEU A 134 5.06 -0.96 13.65
N ARG A 135 5.87 -0.66 12.64
CA ARG A 135 5.71 0.56 11.83
C ARG A 135 4.41 0.56 11.03
N SER A 136 4.10 -0.53 10.33
CA SER A 136 2.83 -0.66 9.61
C SER A 136 1.64 -0.69 10.55
N GLN A 137 1.75 -1.40 11.67
CA GLN A 137 0.70 -1.42 12.70
C GLN A 137 0.39 -0.02 13.26
N ALA A 138 1.43 0.80 13.49
CA ALA A 138 1.25 2.18 13.93
C ALA A 138 0.53 3.06 12.87
N VAL A 139 0.74 2.79 11.58
CA VAL A 139 -0.01 3.47 10.51
C VAL A 139 -1.48 3.02 10.54
N MET A 140 -1.75 1.73 10.62
CA MET A 140 -3.12 1.18 10.72
C MET A 140 -3.88 1.76 11.91
N ALA A 141 -3.24 1.83 13.08
CA ALA A 141 -3.82 2.43 14.27
C ALA A 141 -4.14 3.93 14.10
N ARG A 142 -3.25 4.72 13.50
CA ARG A 142 -3.49 6.15 13.21
C ARG A 142 -4.61 6.37 12.19
N LEU A 143 -4.82 5.43 11.30
CA LEU A 143 -5.93 5.44 10.35
C LEU A 143 -7.27 5.08 11.02
N GLY A 144 -7.23 4.49 12.22
CA GLY A 144 -8.40 4.01 12.95
C GLY A 144 -8.91 2.65 12.46
N LEU A 145 -8.08 1.87 11.74
CA LEU A 145 -8.49 0.57 11.23
C LEU A 145 -8.81 -0.40 12.38
N ALA A 146 -9.85 -1.21 12.21
CA ALA A 146 -10.24 -2.22 13.19
C ALA A 146 -9.36 -3.46 13.07
N ARG A 147 -8.76 -3.89 14.18
CA ARG A 147 -8.03 -5.17 14.25
C ARG A 147 -9.01 -6.34 14.29
N GLU A 148 -8.88 -7.30 13.38
CA GLU A 148 -9.75 -8.49 13.29
C GLU A 148 -8.95 -9.79 13.38
N PRO A 149 -8.60 -10.26 14.62
CA PRO A 149 -7.76 -11.44 14.82
C PRO A 149 -8.28 -12.74 14.22
N HIS A 150 -9.60 -12.88 14.08
CA HIS A 150 -10.23 -14.06 13.48
C HIS A 150 -9.96 -14.19 11.97
N ARG A 151 -9.44 -13.13 11.35
CA ARG A 151 -9.06 -13.09 9.93
C ARG A 151 -7.56 -13.25 9.71
N ASP A 152 -6.76 -13.41 10.78
CA ASP A 152 -5.33 -13.64 10.66
C ASP A 152 -5.06 -14.88 9.84
N PHE A 153 -4.00 -14.85 9.06
CA PHE A 153 -3.65 -15.97 8.19
C PHE A 153 -2.13 -16.19 8.16
N THR A 154 -1.77 -17.38 7.71
CA THR A 154 -0.40 -17.68 7.28
C THR A 154 -0.44 -18.02 5.80
N ALA A 155 0.42 -17.36 5.02
CA ALA A 155 0.63 -17.65 3.61
C ALA A 155 2.04 -18.20 3.40
N ASP A 156 2.21 -19.02 2.38
CA ASP A 156 3.53 -19.47 1.97
C ASP A 156 4.04 -18.59 0.83
N TYR A 157 5.24 -18.04 1.00
CA TYR A 157 5.94 -17.30 -0.04
C TYR A 157 7.26 -17.99 -0.35
N ASP A 158 7.29 -18.76 -1.41
CA ASP A 158 8.45 -19.52 -1.88
C ASP A 158 9.03 -20.46 -0.79
N GLY A 159 8.15 -21.24 -0.15
CA GLY A 159 8.52 -22.18 0.92
C GLY A 159 8.82 -21.52 2.27
N ARG A 160 8.49 -20.25 2.43
CA ARG A 160 8.63 -19.50 3.69
C ARG A 160 7.27 -19.14 4.24
N PRO A 161 6.83 -19.71 5.38
CA PRO A 161 5.58 -19.32 6.02
C PRO A 161 5.68 -17.89 6.51
N TRP A 162 4.68 -17.08 6.16
CA TRP A 162 4.56 -15.70 6.59
C TRP A 162 3.22 -15.51 7.31
N SER A 163 3.28 -15.27 8.60
CA SER A 163 2.10 -14.99 9.42
C SER A 163 1.73 -13.53 9.31
N SER A 164 0.44 -13.26 9.23
CA SER A 164 -0.10 -11.93 9.02
C SER A 164 -1.24 -11.62 9.97
N TRP A 165 -1.18 -10.47 10.58
CA TRP A 165 -2.28 -9.85 11.30
C TRP A 165 -3.10 -8.99 10.35
N VAL A 166 -4.45 -9.00 10.53
CA VAL A 166 -5.38 -8.33 9.63
C VAL A 166 -6.08 -7.17 10.34
N TRP A 167 -6.13 -6.02 9.66
CA TRP A 167 -6.95 -4.86 10.00
C TRP A 167 -7.92 -4.55 8.86
N VAL A 168 -9.04 -3.93 9.21
CA VAL A 168 -10.12 -3.63 8.27
C VAL A 168 -10.42 -2.13 8.31
N ALA A 169 -10.43 -1.51 7.15
CA ALA A 169 -10.96 -0.17 6.92
C ALA A 169 -12.40 -0.29 6.43
N ARG A 170 -13.30 0.57 6.94
CA ARG A 170 -14.70 0.66 6.51
C ARG A 170 -15.05 2.10 6.11
N PRO A 171 -16.03 2.30 5.22
CA PRO A 171 -16.32 3.63 4.67
C PRO A 171 -16.64 4.70 5.73
N GLU A 172 -17.30 4.34 6.81
CA GLU A 172 -17.63 5.28 7.90
C GLU A 172 -16.41 5.87 8.62
N MET A 173 -15.23 5.22 8.50
CA MET A 173 -13.96 5.70 9.05
C MET A 173 -13.33 6.79 8.17
N PHE A 174 -13.81 6.95 6.95
CA PHE A 174 -13.25 7.84 5.92
C PHE A 174 -14.35 8.70 5.29
N PRO A 175 -15.06 9.53 6.09
CA PRO A 175 -16.12 10.36 5.55
C PRO A 175 -15.55 11.31 4.49
N VAL A 176 -16.29 11.48 3.40
CA VAL A 176 -15.99 12.47 2.38
C VAL A 176 -16.27 13.83 3.01
N ALA A 177 -15.27 14.71 3.04
CA ALA A 177 -15.52 16.10 3.36
C ALA A 177 -16.49 16.66 2.31
N GLY A 178 -17.66 17.09 2.77
CA GLY A 178 -18.70 17.70 1.93
C GLY A 178 -18.24 19.00 1.27
#